data_a596999e2dedcebb56a7f02ed14883b1
#
_entry.id   a596999e2dedcebb56a7f02ed14883b1
#
_cell.length_a   1.000
_cell.length_b   1.000
_cell.length_c   1.000
_cell.angle_alpha   90.00
_cell.angle_beta   90.00
_cell.angle_gamma   90.00
#
_symmetry.space_group_name_H-M   'P 1'
#
loop_
_entity.id
_entity.type
_entity.pdbx_description
1 polymer ?
#
loop_
_entity_poly.entity_id
_entity_poly.type
_entity_poly.pdbx_seq_one_letter_code
_entity_poly.pdbx_strand_id
1 'polypeptide(L)'
;MSEIKVDTLTGKTSAGDVTITSEGGAVTMQLQQGVAKNWINFTGTSTVTTNDSLNASSVTDSGTGLYIPSITNAMSNANYSYNYMLQRAATNDVIFVTQKQSVNPTTTT
;
A
#
# COMPACT_ATOMS: atom_id res chain seq x y z
N MET A 1 -24.41 -10.35 21.17
CA MET A 1 -23.28 -9.93 20.29
C MET A 1 -23.66 -8.60 19.68
N SER A 2 -22.78 -7.61 19.75
CA SER A 2 -23.02 -6.30 19.13
C SER A 2 -22.35 -6.26 17.75
N GLU A 3 -23.09 -5.84 16.75
CA GLU A 3 -22.62 -5.77 15.35
C GLU A 3 -22.98 -4.40 14.77
N ILE A 4 -22.06 -3.80 14.00
CA ILE A 4 -22.32 -2.58 13.22
C ILE A 4 -22.24 -2.97 11.74
N LYS A 5 -23.34 -2.82 11.02
CA LYS A 5 -23.44 -3.04 9.57
C LYS A 5 -23.67 -1.70 8.89
N VAL A 6 -22.68 -1.21 8.17
CA VAL A 6 -22.73 0.07 7.47
C VAL A 6 -21.97 -0.03 6.14
N ASP A 7 -22.47 0.62 5.11
CA ASP A 7 -21.81 0.70 3.80
C ASP A 7 -20.72 1.77 3.79
N THR A 8 -20.85 2.78 4.65
CA THR A 8 -19.91 3.90 4.72
C THR A 8 -19.68 4.33 6.17
N LEU A 9 -18.43 4.61 6.50
CA LEU A 9 -18.02 5.18 7.78
C LEU A 9 -17.30 6.50 7.53
N THR A 10 -17.86 7.63 7.99
CA THR A 10 -17.30 8.96 7.79
C THR A 10 -17.07 9.63 9.14
N GLY A 11 -15.92 10.29 9.30
CA GLY A 11 -15.63 11.08 10.50
C GLY A 11 -16.61 12.26 10.65
N LYS A 12 -17.16 12.43 11.84
CA LYS A 12 -18.16 13.47 12.13
C LYS A 12 -17.60 14.89 12.02
N THR A 13 -16.38 15.09 12.52
CA THR A 13 -15.77 16.43 12.62
C THR A 13 -14.89 16.72 11.39
N SER A 14 -14.17 15.72 10.93
CA SER A 14 -13.32 15.81 9.73
C SER A 14 -13.50 14.57 8.90
N ALA A 15 -13.71 14.72 7.59
CA ALA A 15 -13.81 13.60 6.68
C ALA A 15 -12.54 12.73 6.78
N GLY A 16 -12.71 11.43 6.98
CA GLY A 16 -11.61 10.49 7.14
C GLY A 16 -11.02 10.38 8.54
N ASP A 17 -11.48 11.17 9.50
CA ASP A 17 -10.97 11.14 10.88
C ASP A 17 -11.88 10.30 11.78
N VAL A 18 -11.82 8.98 11.59
CA VAL A 18 -12.49 8.00 12.46
C VAL A 18 -11.44 7.37 13.37
N THR A 19 -11.56 7.62 14.67
CA THR A 19 -10.65 7.07 15.68
C THR A 19 -11.17 5.74 16.20
N ILE A 20 -10.32 4.72 16.22
CA ILE A 20 -10.54 3.44 16.90
C ILE A 20 -9.85 3.50 18.25
N THR A 21 -10.61 3.25 19.30
CA THR A 21 -10.10 3.23 20.68
C THR A 21 -10.10 1.79 21.21
N SER A 22 -8.98 1.36 21.78
CA SER A 22 -8.88 0.04 22.40
C SER A 22 -9.75 -0.07 23.65
N GLU A 23 -10.05 -1.29 24.07
CA GLU A 23 -10.66 -1.55 25.37
C GLU A 23 -9.83 -0.90 26.49
N GLY A 24 -10.49 -0.20 27.39
CA GLY A 24 -9.80 0.59 28.45
C GLY A 24 -9.36 1.98 28.02
N GLY A 25 -9.52 2.37 26.76
CA GLY A 25 -9.28 3.74 26.26
C GLY A 25 -7.83 4.19 26.19
N ALA A 26 -6.86 3.31 26.48
CA ALA A 26 -5.45 3.67 26.60
C ALA A 26 -4.75 3.88 25.23
N VAL A 27 -5.25 3.22 24.18
CA VAL A 27 -4.63 3.30 22.86
C VAL A 27 -5.70 3.69 21.84
N THR A 28 -5.38 4.69 21.04
CA THR A 28 -6.21 5.16 19.93
C THR A 28 -5.45 5.11 18.62
N MET A 29 -6.15 4.84 17.53
CA MET A 29 -5.61 4.82 16.18
C MET A 29 -6.65 5.38 15.20
N GLN A 30 -6.21 6.17 14.26
CA GLN A 30 -7.08 6.55 13.16
C GLN A 30 -7.29 5.38 12.21
N LEU A 31 -8.54 5.11 11.86
CA LEU A 31 -8.89 3.98 10.99
C LEU A 31 -8.15 4.01 9.66
N GLN A 32 -8.09 5.16 9.00
CA GLN A 32 -7.41 5.28 7.70
C GLN A 32 -5.90 5.07 7.76
N GLN A 33 -5.28 5.38 8.90
CA GLN A 33 -3.83 5.16 9.09
C GLN A 33 -3.51 3.70 9.42
N GLY A 34 -4.47 2.97 9.96
CA GLY A 34 -4.30 1.59 10.38
C GLY A 34 -4.60 0.54 9.31
N VAL A 35 -5.14 0.93 8.15
CA VAL A 35 -5.48 0.00 7.06
C VAL A 35 -4.60 0.22 5.84
N ALA A 36 -4.33 -0.86 5.11
CA ALA A 36 -3.60 -0.76 3.85
C ALA A 36 -4.41 0.08 2.84
N LYS A 37 -3.80 1.13 2.30
CA LYS A 37 -4.41 1.98 1.28
C LYS A 37 -4.07 1.54 -0.15
N ASN A 38 -2.97 0.84 -0.31
CA ASN A 38 -2.49 0.33 -1.59
C ASN A 38 -1.74 -0.99 -1.38
N TRP A 39 -1.95 -1.94 -2.25
CA TRP A 39 -1.09 -3.10 -2.41
C TRP A 39 -1.19 -3.62 -3.85
N ILE A 40 -0.17 -4.30 -4.30
CA ILE A 40 -0.12 -4.89 -5.63
C ILE A 40 0.68 -6.18 -5.60
N ASN A 41 0.13 -7.21 -6.23
CA ASN A 41 0.81 -8.46 -6.53
C ASN A 41 1.04 -8.52 -8.04
N PHE A 42 2.28 -8.59 -8.47
CA PHE A 42 2.62 -8.64 -9.88
C PHE A 42 3.77 -9.62 -10.17
N THR A 43 3.83 -10.08 -11.39
CA THR A 43 4.92 -10.89 -11.92
C THR A 43 5.84 -9.99 -12.75
N GLY A 44 7.12 -9.93 -12.39
CA GLY A 44 8.15 -9.10 -13.06
C GLY A 44 9.02 -9.86 -14.06
N THR A 45 8.69 -11.11 -14.38
CA THR A 45 9.43 -11.90 -15.36
C THR A 45 8.79 -11.77 -16.75
N SER A 46 9.61 -11.50 -17.77
CA SER A 46 9.13 -11.27 -19.14
C SER A 46 8.24 -10.01 -19.23
N THR A 47 7.00 -10.13 -19.62
CA THR A 47 6.04 -9.02 -19.60
C THR A 47 5.47 -8.86 -18.19
N VAL A 48 5.52 -7.66 -17.64
CA VAL A 48 4.92 -7.35 -16.32
C VAL A 48 3.42 -7.61 -16.35
N THR A 49 2.95 -8.43 -15.44
CA THR A 49 1.54 -8.76 -15.29
C THR A 49 1.10 -8.53 -13.86
N THR A 50 0.07 -7.71 -13.67
CA THR A 50 -0.59 -7.56 -12.37
C THR A 50 -1.51 -8.75 -12.13
N ASN A 51 -1.27 -9.49 -11.06
CA ASN A 51 -2.09 -10.64 -10.68
C ASN A 51 -3.32 -10.17 -9.89
N ASP A 52 -3.11 -9.26 -8.93
CA ASP A 52 -4.16 -8.67 -8.11
C ASP A 52 -3.67 -7.37 -7.46
N SER A 53 -4.58 -6.47 -7.08
CA SER A 53 -4.20 -5.18 -6.48
C SER A 53 -5.35 -4.49 -5.78
N LEU A 54 -5.00 -3.58 -4.86
CA LEU A 54 -5.90 -2.58 -4.29
C LEU A 54 -5.32 -1.19 -4.55
N ASN A 55 -6.10 -0.33 -5.14
CA ASN A 55 -5.75 1.07 -5.41
C ASN A 55 -4.47 1.24 -6.26
N ALA A 56 -4.16 0.26 -7.11
CA ALA A 56 -3.07 0.32 -8.08
C ALA A 56 -3.62 0.26 -9.50
N SER A 57 -3.11 1.08 -10.41
CA SER A 57 -3.55 1.15 -11.80
C SER A 57 -2.64 0.38 -12.75
N SER A 58 -1.34 0.35 -12.49
CA SER A 58 -0.36 -0.31 -13.36
C SER A 58 0.97 -0.53 -12.64
N VAL A 59 1.82 -1.35 -13.24
CA VAL A 59 3.26 -1.42 -12.93
C VAL A 59 4.04 -1.19 -14.22
N THR A 60 4.91 -0.20 -14.20
CA THR A 60 5.82 0.08 -15.32
C THR A 60 7.13 -0.66 -15.09
N ASP A 61 7.57 -1.44 -16.09
CA ASP A 61 8.91 -1.98 -16.16
C ASP A 61 9.85 -0.87 -16.67
N SER A 62 10.76 -0.43 -15.83
CA SER A 62 11.74 0.62 -16.14
C SER A 62 13.15 0.08 -16.33
N GLY A 63 13.30 -1.24 -16.40
CA GLY A 63 14.58 -1.93 -16.61
C GLY A 63 14.74 -3.11 -15.64
N THR A 64 15.82 -3.86 -15.81
CA THR A 64 16.06 -5.10 -15.05
C THR A 64 15.95 -4.86 -13.53
N GLY A 65 14.94 -5.46 -12.91
CA GLY A 65 14.71 -5.36 -11.47
C GLY A 65 14.15 -4.00 -11.00
N LEU A 66 13.77 -3.12 -11.93
CA LEU A 66 13.22 -1.80 -11.60
C LEU A 66 11.76 -1.71 -12.02
N TYR A 67 10.85 -1.73 -11.06
CA TYR A 67 9.40 -1.67 -11.26
C TYR A 67 8.82 -0.46 -10.56
N ILE A 68 7.93 0.25 -11.26
CA ILE A 68 7.28 1.45 -10.74
C ILE A 68 5.77 1.22 -10.73
N PRO A 69 5.17 0.93 -9.56
CA PRO A 69 3.72 0.87 -9.42
C PRO A 69 3.11 2.28 -9.46
N SER A 70 1.94 2.41 -10.10
CA SER A 70 1.15 3.63 -10.12
C SER A 70 -0.10 3.47 -9.27
N ILE A 71 -0.40 4.46 -8.45
CA ILE A 71 -1.52 4.48 -7.51
C ILE A 71 -2.72 5.17 -8.16
N THR A 72 -3.89 4.55 -8.11
CA THR A 72 -5.14 5.08 -8.69
C THR A 72 -5.65 6.31 -7.93
N ASN A 73 -5.82 6.16 -6.61
CA ASN A 73 -6.24 7.26 -5.74
C ASN A 73 -5.04 7.71 -4.90
N ALA A 74 -4.54 8.90 -5.17
CA ALA A 74 -3.34 9.43 -4.55
C ALA A 74 -3.32 9.32 -3.02
N MET A 75 -2.13 9.14 -2.47
CA MET A 75 -1.89 9.30 -1.04
C MET A 75 -2.05 10.77 -0.65
N SER A 76 -2.39 11.05 0.60
CA SER A 76 -2.55 12.43 1.10
C SER A 76 -1.26 13.24 1.04
N ASN A 77 -0.12 12.57 1.13
CA ASN A 77 1.22 13.13 1.01
C ASN A 77 2.23 12.03 0.66
N ALA A 78 3.50 12.36 0.48
CA ALA A 78 4.56 11.42 0.14
C ALA A 78 5.19 10.72 1.37
N ASN A 79 4.72 10.99 2.59
CA ASN A 79 5.25 10.42 3.83
C ASN A 79 4.47 9.16 4.22
N TYR A 80 4.52 8.13 3.41
CA TYR A 80 3.88 6.84 3.68
C TYR A 80 4.92 5.71 3.78
N SER A 81 4.59 4.67 4.53
CA SER A 81 5.40 3.46 4.61
C SER A 81 5.00 2.46 3.53
N TYR A 82 5.97 1.70 3.06
CA TYR A 82 5.75 0.61 2.12
C TYR A 82 6.55 -0.63 2.55
N ASN A 83 5.96 -1.78 2.30
CA ASN A 83 6.61 -3.07 2.53
C ASN A 83 6.68 -3.85 1.22
N TYR A 84 7.75 -4.60 1.06
CA TYR A 84 7.94 -5.47 -0.08
C TYR A 84 8.03 -6.92 0.36
N MET A 85 7.37 -7.79 -0.40
CA MET A 85 7.58 -9.23 -0.33
C MET A 85 8.06 -9.72 -1.69
N LEU A 86 9.14 -10.46 -1.71
CA LEU A 86 9.72 -11.02 -2.93
C LEU A 86 9.64 -12.53 -2.90
N GLN A 87 9.21 -13.12 -4.01
CA GLN A 87 9.30 -14.55 -4.24
C GLN A 87 10.57 -14.86 -5.03
N ARG A 88 11.35 -15.82 -4.56
CA ARG A 88 12.54 -16.29 -5.26
C ARG A 88 12.16 -17.19 -6.43
N ALA A 89 12.82 -16.99 -7.55
CA ALA A 89 12.68 -17.87 -8.71
C ALA A 89 13.55 -19.14 -8.58
N ALA A 90 14.70 -19.04 -7.89
CA ALA A 90 15.63 -20.15 -7.68
C ALA A 90 16.25 -20.14 -6.29
N THR A 91 16.80 -21.29 -5.85
CA THR A 91 17.33 -21.46 -4.49
C THR A 91 18.59 -20.67 -4.17
N ASN A 92 19.31 -20.22 -5.19
CA ASN A 92 20.60 -19.50 -5.04
C ASN A 92 20.49 -17.98 -5.28
N ASP A 93 19.30 -17.46 -5.53
CA ASP A 93 19.13 -16.04 -5.77
C ASP A 93 19.25 -15.24 -4.47
N VAL A 94 20.00 -14.15 -4.53
CA VAL A 94 20.05 -13.14 -3.47
C VAL A 94 19.06 -12.04 -3.84
N ILE A 95 18.13 -11.78 -2.93
CA ILE A 95 17.07 -10.80 -3.16
C ILE A 95 17.29 -9.59 -2.26
N PHE A 96 17.46 -8.43 -2.88
CA PHE A 96 17.47 -7.14 -2.21
C PHE A 96 16.34 -6.28 -2.75
N VAL A 97 15.61 -5.64 -1.86
CA VAL A 97 14.69 -4.57 -2.22
C VAL A 97 15.24 -3.28 -1.66
N THR A 98 15.44 -2.33 -2.55
CA THR A 98 15.85 -0.97 -2.16
C THR A 98 14.97 0.04 -2.87
N GLN A 99 14.71 1.16 -2.20
CA GLN A 99 14.15 2.31 -2.88
C GLN A 99 15.22 2.92 -3.80
N LYS A 100 14.83 3.35 -4.99
CA LYS A 100 15.74 4.08 -5.87
C LYS A 100 16.14 5.39 -5.21
N GLN A 101 17.43 5.56 -4.94
CA GLN A 101 17.98 6.67 -4.15
C GLN A 101 17.70 8.07 -4.72
N SER A 102 17.44 8.19 -6.02
CA SER A 102 17.24 9.48 -6.69
C SER A 102 15.78 9.91 -6.86
N VAL A 103 14.86 9.13 -6.34
CA VAL A 103 13.42 9.39 -6.48
C VAL A 103 12.74 9.25 -5.13
N ASN A 104 12.24 10.35 -4.58
CA ASN A 104 11.38 10.30 -3.42
C ASN A 104 10.01 9.71 -3.81
N PRO A 105 9.33 9.02 -2.90
CA PRO A 105 7.95 8.65 -3.11
C PRO A 105 7.11 9.86 -3.51
N THR A 106 6.19 9.66 -4.45
CA THR A 106 5.19 10.67 -4.79
C THR A 106 3.83 10.20 -4.27
N THR A 107 2.82 11.04 -4.36
CA THR A 107 1.47 10.66 -3.91
C THR A 107 0.83 9.59 -4.81
N THR A 108 1.38 9.35 -5.99
CA THR A 108 0.85 8.44 -7.02
C THR A 108 1.80 7.34 -7.49
N THR A 109 3.06 7.36 -7.05
CA THR A 109 4.07 6.32 -7.36
C THR A 109 4.87 5.93 -6.14
#